data_1fa92a717cf268095f40298d0ea877a5
#
_entry.id   1fa92a717cf268095f40298d0ea877a5
#
_cell.length_a   1.000
_cell.length_b   1.000
_cell.length_c   1.000
_cell.angle_alpha   90.00
_cell.angle_beta   90.00
_cell.angle_gamma   90.00
#
_symmetry.space_group_name_H-M   'P 1'
#
loop_
_entity.id
_entity.type
_entity.pdbx_description
1 polymer ?
#
loop_
_entity_poly.entity_id
_entity_poly.type
_entity_poly.pdbx_seq_one_letter_code
_entity_poly.pdbx_strand_id
1 'polypeptide(L)'
;ALNPDYCRQEGIRYYRGVVDYFKADTEATGYILGTVKDEHEPLVHEMYKYAPNTNDQYKPLNGAVVTLSTEAGEVLATYTVDQNYNGLFYFPNLAPGTYKLDAVADGYKPLHRQYQTVVVEANATSYPFLYLEDTAYVDLSNLYVDYPDPAQPAYAAVPEQFNMKQNELKDNTAKLKGTI
;
A
#
# COMPACT_ATOMS: atom_id res chain seq x y z
N ALA A 1 -13.95 13.85 -4.06
CA ALA A 1 -13.16 14.26 -4.86
C ALA A 1 -11.91 15.04 -4.64
N LEU A 2 -11.01 15.26 -4.21
CA LEU A 2 -10.16 16.32 -4.71
C LEU A 2 -8.86 16.44 -3.96
N ASN A 3 -8.11 15.34 -4.09
CA ASN A 3 -6.69 15.44 -3.77
C ASN A 3 -6.04 16.45 -4.73
N PRO A 4 -5.42 17.54 -4.22
CA PRO A 4 -4.78 18.57 -5.05
C PRO A 4 -3.70 18.03 -5.97
N ASP A 5 -2.97 16.99 -5.55
CA ASP A 5 -1.91 16.39 -6.33
C ASP A 5 -2.46 15.55 -7.50
N TYR A 6 -3.61 14.92 -7.31
CA TYR A 6 -4.32 14.25 -8.41
C TYR A 6 -4.78 15.27 -9.47
N CYS A 7 -5.38 16.39 -9.04
CA CYS A 7 -5.77 17.47 -9.95
C CYS A 7 -4.56 18.07 -10.68
N ARG A 8 -3.44 18.23 -9.98
CA ARG A 8 -2.18 18.69 -10.59
C ARG A 8 -1.69 17.71 -11.64
N GLN A 9 -1.76 16.42 -11.37
CA GLN A 9 -1.39 15.36 -12.31
C GLN A 9 -2.29 15.37 -13.56
N GLU A 10 -3.58 15.58 -13.42
CA GLU A 10 -4.48 15.74 -14.56
C GLU A 10 -4.10 16.98 -15.39
N GLY A 11 -3.85 18.11 -14.74
CA GLY A 11 -3.39 19.34 -15.40
C GLY A 11 -2.09 19.12 -16.19
N ILE A 12 -1.14 18.38 -15.65
CA ILE A 12 0.10 18.02 -16.32
C ILE A 12 -0.15 17.17 -17.57
N ARG A 13 -1.10 16.23 -17.53
CA ARG A 13 -1.47 15.42 -18.69
C ARG A 13 -2.05 16.28 -19.83
N TYR A 14 -2.94 17.21 -19.50
CA TYR A 14 -3.45 18.17 -20.48
C TYR A 14 -2.33 19.04 -21.07
N TYR A 15 -1.47 19.59 -20.21
CA TYR A 15 -0.32 20.40 -20.63
C TYR A 15 0.57 19.62 -21.60
N ARG A 16 0.91 18.36 -21.30
CA ARG A 16 1.70 17.50 -22.20
C ARG A 16 1.02 17.26 -23.54
N GLY A 17 -0.30 17.02 -23.55
CA GLY A 17 -1.03 16.88 -24.81
C GLY A 17 -0.93 18.12 -25.70
N VAL A 18 -0.96 19.32 -25.10
CA VAL A 18 -0.75 20.57 -25.81
C VAL A 18 0.68 20.71 -26.34
N VAL A 19 1.68 20.43 -25.49
CA VAL A 19 3.10 20.46 -25.84
C VAL A 19 3.40 19.51 -26.99
N ASP A 20 2.90 18.29 -26.93
CA ASP A 20 3.07 17.29 -28.00
C ASP A 20 2.41 17.72 -29.31
N TYR A 21 1.25 18.31 -29.24
CA TYR A 21 0.54 18.82 -30.42
C TYR A 21 1.32 19.92 -31.13
N PHE A 22 1.89 20.87 -30.38
CA PHE A 22 2.66 21.98 -30.91
C PHE A 22 4.14 21.67 -31.13
N LYS A 23 4.61 20.46 -30.77
CA LYS A 23 6.02 20.05 -30.82
C LYS A 23 6.94 21.03 -30.09
N ALA A 24 6.47 21.56 -28.96
CA ALA A 24 7.27 22.47 -28.14
C ALA A 24 8.33 21.69 -27.31
N ASP A 25 9.53 22.27 -27.20
CA ASP A 25 10.56 21.74 -26.32
C ASP A 25 10.16 21.89 -24.85
N THR A 26 10.33 20.82 -24.08
CA THR A 26 10.12 20.81 -22.64
C THR A 26 11.27 20.09 -21.94
N GLU A 27 11.44 20.40 -20.64
CA GLU A 27 12.35 19.62 -19.80
C GLU A 27 11.90 18.15 -19.77
N ALA A 28 12.85 17.27 -20.06
CA ALA A 28 12.61 15.83 -20.11
C ALA A 28 12.55 15.22 -18.70
N THR A 29 11.60 15.65 -17.90
CA THR A 29 11.36 15.11 -16.54
C THR A 29 10.18 14.13 -16.52
N GLY A 30 10.18 13.25 -15.53
CA GLY A 30 9.08 12.34 -15.25
C GLY A 30 8.44 12.61 -13.89
N TYR A 31 7.47 11.79 -13.55
CA TYR A 31 6.67 11.94 -12.32
C TYR A 31 6.41 10.57 -11.69
N ILE A 32 6.29 10.57 -10.37
CA ILE A 32 5.77 9.42 -9.63
C ILE A 32 4.46 9.84 -8.99
N LEU A 33 3.39 9.10 -9.24
CA LEU A 33 2.10 9.21 -8.57
C LEU A 33 1.72 7.82 -8.09
N GLY A 34 1.81 7.57 -6.79
CA GLY A 34 1.56 6.26 -6.22
C GLY A 34 0.53 6.28 -5.11
N THR A 35 0.31 5.11 -4.51
CA THR A 35 -0.55 4.96 -3.34
C THR A 35 0.11 4.13 -2.26
N VAL A 36 -0.18 4.46 -0.99
CA VAL A 36 0.18 3.65 0.19
C VAL A 36 -1.10 3.05 0.76
N LYS A 37 -1.13 1.73 0.89
CA LYS A 37 -2.31 1.01 1.33
C LYS A 37 -1.96 -0.14 2.28
N ASP A 38 -2.93 -0.53 3.11
CA ASP A 38 -2.89 -1.77 3.87
C ASP A 38 -3.21 -2.94 2.93
N GLU A 39 -2.39 -3.97 2.91
CA GLU A 39 -2.60 -5.12 2.01
C GLU A 39 -3.71 -6.06 2.48
N HIS A 40 -4.02 -6.06 3.75
CA HIS A 40 -4.94 -7.04 4.33
C HIS A 40 -6.30 -6.45 4.71
N GLU A 41 -6.37 -5.14 4.93
CA GLU A 41 -7.61 -4.50 5.32
C GLU A 41 -8.35 -3.94 4.10
N PRO A 42 -9.60 -4.36 3.86
CA PRO A 42 -10.38 -3.85 2.75
C PRO A 42 -10.78 -2.39 2.99
N LEU A 43 -10.94 -1.66 1.90
CA LEU A 43 -11.53 -0.33 1.93
C LEU A 43 -13.01 -0.45 2.30
N VAL A 44 -13.38 0.09 3.45
CA VAL A 44 -14.78 0.26 3.87
C VAL A 44 -15.07 1.75 3.94
N HIS A 45 -15.86 2.26 3.01
CA HIS A 45 -16.24 3.67 2.97
C HIS A 45 -17.67 3.83 2.43
N GLU A 46 -18.45 4.69 3.07
CA GLU A 46 -19.86 4.88 2.71
C GLU A 46 -20.07 5.39 1.27
N MET A 47 -19.17 6.22 0.79
CA MET A 47 -19.27 6.87 -0.52
C MET A 47 -18.44 6.24 -1.62
N TYR A 48 -17.41 5.46 -1.28
CA TYR A 48 -16.52 4.85 -2.27
C TYR A 48 -16.87 3.39 -2.50
N LYS A 49 -17.17 3.07 -3.75
CA LYS A 49 -17.24 1.68 -4.22
C LYS A 49 -15.99 1.41 -5.04
N TYR A 50 -15.27 0.39 -4.66
CA TYR A 50 -14.07 -0.01 -5.37
C TYR A 50 -14.40 -0.97 -6.53
N ALA A 51 -13.52 -0.98 -7.53
CA ALA A 51 -13.55 -2.01 -8.57
C ALA A 51 -12.93 -3.31 -8.01
N PRO A 52 -13.64 -4.45 -8.04
CA PRO A 52 -13.10 -5.72 -7.58
C PRO A 52 -11.79 -6.08 -8.30
N ASN A 53 -10.86 -6.69 -7.58
CA ASN A 53 -9.55 -7.11 -8.08
C ASN A 53 -8.64 -5.97 -8.57
N THR A 54 -8.85 -4.78 -8.06
CA THR A 54 -7.97 -3.64 -8.26
C THR A 54 -7.35 -3.19 -6.93
N ASN A 55 -6.33 -2.36 -7.00
CA ASN A 55 -5.73 -1.76 -5.80
C ASN A 55 -6.71 -0.88 -5.01
N ASP A 56 -7.84 -0.48 -5.58
CA ASP A 56 -8.86 0.31 -4.90
C ASP A 56 -9.57 -0.45 -3.76
N GLN A 57 -9.49 -1.78 -3.78
CA GLN A 57 -10.10 -2.60 -2.72
C GLN A 57 -9.42 -2.49 -1.36
N TYR A 58 -8.19 -1.95 -1.31
CA TYR A 58 -7.39 -1.90 -0.10
C TYR A 58 -7.52 -0.56 0.63
N LYS A 59 -7.45 -0.60 1.95
CA LYS A 59 -7.55 0.57 2.82
C LYS A 59 -6.37 1.52 2.58
N PRO A 60 -6.61 2.79 2.22
CA PRO A 60 -5.56 3.79 2.11
C PRO A 60 -5.03 4.21 3.50
N LEU A 61 -3.73 4.47 3.58
CA LEU A 61 -3.06 4.83 4.83
C LEU A 61 -2.80 6.34 4.88
N ASN A 62 -3.70 7.06 5.51
CA ASN A 62 -3.53 8.48 5.81
C ASN A 62 -2.37 8.69 6.78
N GLY A 63 -1.58 9.75 6.56
CA GLY A 63 -0.44 10.08 7.41
C GLY A 63 0.82 9.24 7.15
N ALA A 64 0.76 8.25 6.23
CA ALA A 64 1.95 7.51 5.83
C ALA A 64 3.00 8.47 5.25
N VAL A 65 4.26 8.28 5.59
CA VAL A 65 5.38 9.06 5.06
C VAL A 65 6.11 8.23 4.02
N VAL A 66 6.14 8.73 2.79
CA VAL A 66 6.86 8.12 1.67
C VAL A 66 8.16 8.85 1.46
N THR A 67 9.26 8.10 1.41
CA THR A 67 10.61 8.62 1.15
C THR A 67 11.05 8.22 -0.25
N LEU A 68 11.45 9.20 -1.04
CA LEU A 68 12.08 9.03 -2.34
C LEU A 68 13.59 9.12 -2.18
N SER A 69 14.31 8.13 -2.67
CA SER A 69 15.78 8.11 -2.63
C SER A 69 16.35 7.75 -3.99
N THR A 70 17.62 8.14 -4.19
CA THR A 70 18.41 7.64 -5.33
C THR A 70 18.65 6.13 -5.18
N GLU A 71 19.10 5.49 -6.24
CA GLU A 71 19.52 4.09 -6.22
C GLU A 71 20.63 3.84 -5.19
N ALA A 72 21.50 4.82 -4.96
CA ALA A 72 22.57 4.79 -3.95
C ALA A 72 22.05 4.94 -2.50
N GLY A 73 20.78 5.34 -2.32
CA GLY A 73 20.17 5.51 -0.99
C GLY A 73 20.20 6.94 -0.47
N GLU A 74 20.59 7.93 -1.28
CA GLU A 74 20.48 9.34 -0.90
C GLU A 74 19.03 9.78 -0.93
N VAL A 75 18.53 10.35 0.17
CA VAL A 75 17.15 10.85 0.27
C VAL A 75 17.01 12.15 -0.53
N LEU A 76 16.09 12.16 -1.48
CA LEU A 76 15.80 13.31 -2.33
C LEU A 76 14.59 14.10 -1.85
N ALA A 77 13.54 13.42 -1.40
CA ALA A 77 12.30 14.04 -0.96
C ALA A 77 11.50 13.10 -0.05
N THR A 78 10.58 13.70 0.71
CA THR A 78 9.56 12.97 1.46
C THR A 78 8.18 13.53 1.14
N TYR A 79 7.17 12.68 1.23
CA TYR A 79 5.77 13.06 1.05
C TYR A 79 4.92 12.45 2.16
N THR A 80 4.11 13.25 2.83
CA THR A 80 3.14 12.76 3.81
C THR A 80 1.78 12.64 3.16
N VAL A 81 1.24 11.44 3.14
CA VAL A 81 -0.11 11.16 2.60
C VAL A 81 -1.15 11.96 3.40
N ASP A 82 -2.01 12.66 2.70
CA ASP A 82 -3.04 13.52 3.30
C ASP A 82 -4.19 12.72 3.95
N GLN A 83 -5.18 13.44 4.47
CA GLN A 83 -6.34 12.86 5.15
C GLN A 83 -7.54 12.60 4.22
N ASN A 84 -7.34 12.64 2.90
CA ASN A 84 -8.42 12.47 1.92
C ASN A 84 -8.82 11.00 1.69
N TYR A 85 -8.24 10.06 2.43
CA TYR A 85 -8.58 8.64 2.40
C TYR A 85 -8.41 7.99 1.01
N ASN A 86 -7.36 8.33 0.32
CA ASN A 86 -7.00 7.79 -0.99
C ASN A 86 -5.59 7.21 -1.06
N GLY A 87 -4.75 7.46 -0.05
CA GLY A 87 -3.39 6.96 0.06
C GLY A 87 -2.40 7.57 -0.95
N LEU A 88 -2.77 8.62 -1.67
CA LEU A 88 -1.96 9.18 -2.76
C LEU A 88 -0.71 9.89 -2.26
N PHE A 89 0.40 9.67 -2.96
CA PHE A 89 1.62 10.46 -2.87
C PHE A 89 2.13 10.85 -4.25
N TYR A 90 2.90 11.95 -4.32
CA TYR A 90 3.31 12.54 -5.57
C TYR A 90 4.71 13.14 -5.49
N PHE A 91 5.58 12.78 -6.44
CA PHE A 91 6.90 13.37 -6.64
C PHE A 91 7.03 13.89 -8.07
N PRO A 92 7.07 15.21 -8.25
CA PRO A 92 7.16 15.86 -9.56
C PRO A 92 8.59 16.05 -10.04
N ASN A 93 8.72 16.31 -11.34
CA ASN A 93 9.92 16.85 -11.99
C ASN A 93 11.21 16.06 -11.73
N LEU A 94 11.09 14.74 -11.77
CA LEU A 94 12.21 13.85 -11.56
C LEU A 94 12.98 13.65 -12.87
N ALA A 95 14.31 13.66 -12.80
CA ALA A 95 15.12 13.22 -13.92
C ALA A 95 14.82 11.76 -14.29
N PRO A 96 14.87 11.38 -15.56
CA PRO A 96 14.78 9.96 -15.93
C PRO A 96 15.84 9.13 -15.21
N GLY A 97 15.43 8.01 -14.62
CA GLY A 97 16.32 7.17 -13.83
C GLY A 97 15.59 6.19 -12.93
N THR A 98 16.37 5.47 -12.13
CA THR A 98 15.87 4.51 -11.16
C THR A 98 15.92 5.11 -9.76
N TYR A 99 14.83 4.97 -9.05
CA TYR A 99 14.65 5.49 -7.70
C TYR A 99 14.18 4.40 -6.75
N LYS A 100 14.35 4.65 -5.46
CA LYS A 100 13.83 3.81 -4.39
C LYS A 100 12.74 4.56 -3.65
N LEU A 101 11.64 3.87 -3.37
CA LEU A 101 10.56 4.34 -2.52
C LEU A 101 10.49 3.48 -1.27
N ASP A 102 10.41 4.14 -0.14
CA ASP A 102 10.13 3.52 1.15
C ASP A 102 8.92 4.21 1.77
N ALA A 103 8.11 3.46 2.52
CA ALA A 103 6.95 4.01 3.18
C ALA A 103 6.89 3.53 4.62
N VAL A 104 6.55 4.45 5.52
CA VAL A 104 6.31 4.16 6.93
C VAL A 104 4.98 4.76 7.37
N ALA A 105 4.25 4.04 8.22
CA ALA A 105 3.04 4.51 8.85
C ALA A 105 2.98 3.99 10.28
N ASP A 106 2.36 4.76 11.17
CA ASP A 106 2.23 4.37 12.57
C ASP A 106 1.38 3.10 12.71
N GLY A 107 1.90 2.11 13.43
CA GLY A 107 1.27 0.79 13.59
C GLY A 107 1.45 -0.17 12.40
N TYR A 108 2.26 0.19 11.41
CA TYR A 108 2.50 -0.60 10.20
C TYR A 108 3.97 -0.97 10.01
N LYS A 109 4.22 -2.04 9.30
CA LYS A 109 5.54 -2.47 8.85
C LYS A 109 5.54 -2.68 7.33
N PRO A 110 6.69 -2.55 6.63
CA PRO A 110 6.79 -2.91 5.23
C PRO A 110 6.48 -4.39 5.02
N LEU A 111 5.66 -4.72 4.02
CA LEU A 111 5.17 -6.08 3.82
C LEU A 111 6.28 -7.07 3.48
N HIS A 112 7.06 -6.80 2.45
CA HIS A 112 8.04 -7.77 1.94
C HIS A 112 9.41 -7.18 1.66
N ARG A 113 9.56 -5.86 1.64
CA ARG A 113 10.80 -5.18 1.26
C ARG A 113 10.96 -3.88 2.03
N GLN A 114 12.20 -3.56 2.31
CA GLN A 114 12.57 -2.27 2.87
C GLN A 114 12.27 -1.09 1.93
N TYR A 115 12.25 -1.33 0.61
CA TYR A 115 11.95 -0.31 -0.40
C TYR A 115 11.45 -0.95 -1.70
N GLN A 116 10.75 -0.16 -2.50
CA GLN A 116 10.34 -0.50 -3.85
C GLN A 116 11.14 0.31 -4.86
N THR A 117 11.70 -0.37 -5.87
CA THR A 117 12.36 0.29 -7.00
C THR A 117 11.32 0.77 -8.01
N VAL A 118 11.49 1.99 -8.49
CA VAL A 118 10.64 2.59 -9.52
C VAL A 118 11.52 3.22 -10.62
N VAL A 119 11.14 3.00 -11.87
CA VAL A 119 11.78 3.63 -13.02
C VAL A 119 10.95 4.84 -13.43
N VAL A 120 11.62 5.97 -13.60
CA VAL A 120 11.05 7.22 -14.10
C VAL A 120 11.56 7.44 -15.51
N GLU A 121 10.64 7.60 -16.45
CA GLU A 121 10.94 7.93 -17.84
C GLU A 121 10.60 9.39 -18.13
N ALA A 122 11.29 9.97 -19.10
CA ALA A 122 11.03 11.33 -19.58
C ALA A 122 9.57 11.45 -20.05
N ASN A 123 8.91 12.53 -19.66
CA ASN A 123 7.53 12.82 -20.05
C ASN A 123 6.51 11.73 -19.67
N ALA A 124 6.83 10.86 -18.72
CA ALA A 124 5.97 9.79 -18.25
C ALA A 124 5.62 9.93 -16.76
N THR A 125 4.58 9.21 -16.35
CA THR A 125 4.23 9.05 -14.94
C THR A 125 4.30 7.59 -14.58
N SER A 126 5.07 7.28 -13.53
CA SER A 126 5.13 5.94 -12.93
C SER A 126 4.10 5.83 -11.82
N TYR A 127 3.43 4.68 -11.72
CA TYR A 127 2.33 4.43 -10.77
C TYR A 127 2.66 3.28 -9.83
N PRO A 128 3.55 3.48 -8.85
CA PRO A 128 3.86 2.44 -7.87
C PRO A 128 2.74 2.28 -6.83
N PHE A 129 2.59 1.05 -6.34
CA PHE A 129 1.73 0.70 -5.22
C PHE A 129 2.60 0.27 -4.05
N LEU A 130 2.53 0.98 -2.92
CA LEU A 130 3.22 0.63 -1.71
C LEU A 130 2.21 0.00 -0.74
N TYR A 131 2.54 -1.20 -0.27
CA TYR A 131 1.73 -1.92 0.69
C TYR A 131 2.46 -2.02 2.01
N LEU A 132 1.74 -1.72 3.08
CA LEU A 132 2.19 -1.93 4.45
C LEU A 132 1.28 -2.95 5.12
N GLU A 133 1.80 -3.63 6.11
CA GLU A 133 1.08 -4.61 6.91
C GLU A 133 0.89 -4.08 8.33
N ASP A 134 -0.34 -4.12 8.84
CA ASP A 134 -0.61 -3.80 10.24
C ASP A 134 0.25 -4.71 11.14
N THR A 135 0.97 -4.14 12.09
CA THR A 135 1.82 -4.89 13.03
C THR A 135 1.04 -5.86 13.90
N ALA A 136 -0.27 -5.64 14.05
CA ALA A 136 -1.18 -6.56 14.74
C ALA A 136 -1.72 -7.67 13.83
N TYR A 137 -1.44 -7.62 12.51
CA TYR A 137 -1.86 -8.68 11.60
C TYR A 137 -1.09 -9.97 11.84
N VAL A 138 -1.82 -11.06 11.98
CA VAL A 138 -1.25 -12.41 12.11
C VAL A 138 -1.73 -13.25 10.95
N ASP A 139 -0.80 -13.60 10.07
CA ASP A 139 -1.08 -14.57 8.99
C ASP A 139 -1.19 -15.98 9.58
N LEU A 140 -2.39 -16.50 9.62
CA LEU A 140 -2.69 -17.84 10.10
C LEU A 140 -2.69 -18.89 8.99
N SER A 141 -2.48 -18.50 7.72
CA SER A 141 -2.49 -19.44 6.59
C SER A 141 -1.37 -20.48 6.68
N ASN A 142 -0.28 -20.13 7.36
CA ASN A 142 0.86 -21.01 7.61
C ASN A 142 0.90 -21.56 9.04
N LEU A 143 -0.17 -21.35 9.81
CA LEU A 143 -0.27 -21.93 11.14
C LEU A 143 -0.53 -23.45 10.99
N TYR A 144 0.54 -24.21 10.99
CA TYR A 144 0.47 -25.66 11.07
C TYR A 144 0.08 -26.02 12.50
N VAL A 145 -1.20 -26.27 12.71
CA VAL A 145 -1.65 -26.91 13.96
C VAL A 145 -1.35 -28.39 13.79
N ASP A 146 -0.29 -28.84 14.44
CA ASP A 146 0.00 -30.27 14.56
C ASP A 146 -1.12 -30.86 15.43
N TYR A 147 -2.12 -31.45 14.76
CA TYR A 147 -3.19 -32.14 15.47
C TYR A 147 -2.56 -33.41 16.08
N PRO A 148 -2.57 -33.54 17.40
CA PRO A 148 -2.18 -34.81 18.00
C PRO A 148 -3.09 -35.90 17.44
N ASP A 149 -2.53 -37.08 17.22
CA ASP A 149 -3.20 -38.26 16.71
C ASP A 149 -4.57 -38.43 17.42
N PRO A 150 -5.70 -38.47 16.69
CA PRO A 150 -7.02 -38.64 17.30
C PRO A 150 -7.19 -39.91 18.15
N ALA A 151 -6.27 -40.86 18.02
CA ALA A 151 -6.21 -42.04 18.87
C ALA A 151 -5.64 -41.78 20.27
N GLN A 152 -5.09 -40.58 20.55
CA GLN A 152 -4.53 -40.27 21.87
C GLN A 152 -5.57 -39.63 22.79
N PRO A 153 -5.63 -40.03 24.06
CA PRO A 153 -6.64 -39.51 25.02
C PRO A 153 -6.60 -37.99 25.26
N ALA A 154 -5.45 -37.34 25.03
CA ALA A 154 -5.29 -35.90 25.15
C ALA A 154 -6.06 -35.10 24.04
N TYR A 155 -6.48 -35.77 22.98
CA TYR A 155 -7.20 -35.15 21.86
C TYR A 155 -8.65 -34.79 22.21
N ALA A 156 -9.24 -35.48 23.15
CA ALA A 156 -10.64 -35.28 23.54
C ALA A 156 -10.89 -33.98 24.35
N ALA A 157 -9.86 -33.37 24.91
CA ALA A 157 -9.97 -32.20 25.77
C ALA A 157 -9.81 -30.84 25.04
N VAL A 158 -9.34 -30.83 23.77
CA VAL A 158 -8.97 -29.61 23.05
C VAL A 158 -10.02 -29.15 22.03
N PRO A 159 -10.94 -29.99 21.51
CA PRO A 159 -11.75 -29.64 20.34
C PRO A 159 -12.72 -28.46 20.52
N GLU A 160 -13.30 -28.28 21.69
CA GLU A 160 -14.30 -27.22 21.90
C GLU A 160 -13.66 -25.81 21.97
N GLN A 161 -12.51 -25.69 22.60
CA GLN A 161 -11.80 -24.39 22.64
C GLN A 161 -11.18 -24.03 21.30
N PHE A 162 -10.74 -25.03 20.55
CA PHE A 162 -10.20 -24.84 19.23
C PHE A 162 -11.27 -24.46 18.18
N ASN A 163 -12.44 -25.10 18.25
CA ASN A 163 -13.56 -24.77 17.35
C ASN A 163 -14.13 -23.36 17.59
N MET A 164 -14.12 -22.85 18.81
CA MET A 164 -14.50 -21.46 19.07
C MET A 164 -13.50 -20.47 18.45
N LYS A 165 -12.20 -20.73 18.57
CA LYS A 165 -11.18 -19.89 17.94
C LYS A 165 -11.22 -19.96 16.42
N GLN A 166 -11.45 -21.11 15.82
CA GLN A 166 -11.61 -21.24 14.35
C GLN A 166 -12.88 -20.50 13.85
N ASN A 167 -13.94 -20.45 14.61
CA ASN A 167 -15.14 -19.72 14.24
C ASN A 167 -14.95 -18.20 14.36
N GLU A 168 -14.18 -17.74 15.33
CA GLU A 168 -13.75 -16.35 15.47
C GLU A 168 -12.79 -15.92 14.36
N LEU A 169 -11.94 -16.85 13.90
CA LEU A 169 -10.99 -16.60 12.81
C LEU A 169 -11.62 -16.64 11.41
N LYS A 170 -12.78 -17.31 11.25
CA LYS A 170 -13.53 -17.32 9.99
C LYS A 170 -14.23 -16.00 9.69
N ASP A 171 -14.52 -15.21 10.73
CA ASP A 171 -14.92 -13.83 10.57
C ASP A 171 -13.64 -13.00 10.46
N ASN A 172 -13.21 -12.67 9.24
CA ASN A 172 -12.02 -11.87 8.93
C ASN A 172 -11.94 -10.50 9.63
N THR A 173 -12.75 -10.29 10.64
CA THR A 173 -12.79 -9.11 11.53
C THR A 173 -12.22 -9.37 12.91
N ALA A 174 -11.81 -10.59 13.24
CA ALA A 174 -11.25 -10.91 14.55
C ALA A 174 -9.81 -10.40 14.67
N LYS A 175 -9.64 -9.19 15.17
CA LYS A 175 -8.38 -8.76 15.77
C LYS A 175 -8.11 -9.65 16.97
N LEU A 176 -7.13 -10.53 16.88
CA LEU A 176 -6.62 -11.26 18.05
C LEU A 176 -6.07 -10.23 19.05
N LYS A 177 -6.86 -9.83 20.01
CA LYS A 177 -6.35 -9.24 21.25
C LYS A 177 -5.73 -10.37 22.07
N GLY A 178 -4.50 -10.73 21.74
CA GLY A 178 -3.68 -11.60 22.57
C GLY A 178 -3.16 -10.79 23.75
N THR A 179 -3.64 -11.07 24.95
CA THR A 179 -2.91 -10.77 26.17
C THR A 179 -1.92 -11.93 26.34
N ILE A 180 -0.62 -11.63 26.24
CA ILE A 180 0.46 -12.54 26.66
C ILE A 180 0.54 -12.46 28.18
#